data_e64029e5cc470fe5cc508fefb510ba99
#
_entry.id   e64029e5cc470fe5cc508fefb510ba99
#
_cell.length_a   1.000
_cell.length_b   1.000
_cell.length_c   1.000
_cell.angle_alpha   90.00
_cell.angle_beta   90.00
_cell.angle_gamma   90.00
#
_symmetry.space_group_name_H-M   'P 1'
#
loop_
_entity.id
_entity.type
_entity.pdbx_description
1 polymer ?
#
loop_
_entity_poly.entity_id
_entity_poly.type
_entity_poly.pdbx_seq_one_letter_code
_entity_poly.pdbx_strand_id
1 'polypeptide(L)'
;MNKKDKKNTDLLTINGLFKSLSQSIRKVDNQIKKNIQDEERLITLAASHLIDAEGKKLRPVLTLLFSRLLKYKGKAQYNLAVCIEFIHNATLLHDDVIDGGKLRRGKKSANLIWGNKISVLVGDYLLSKAFKLMVADKSIKVLQILSETSLILARGQIQDVNNLYKIDLSEKKYLSIINSKTAELFRVSCYLPSIISNQPKNIQKSLNSFGYHFGMAFQLSDDILDYFGKSKKLGKIIGKDFYEGKVTYPIIHAYRNTSSLNKKRLKKFFLKKKRSKKDFIDTLSIMESCNTHIESIKFLNKYLKKAKSAVLKFEGSRDKVYLDALVEYLHIRDK
;
A
#
# COMPACT_ATOMS: atom_id res chain seq x y z
N MET A 1 -33.01 -6.33 17.00
CA MET A 1 -32.12 -6.76 15.88
C MET A 1 -31.84 -8.24 16.00
N ASN A 2 -32.39 -9.04 15.08
CA ASN A 2 -32.36 -10.51 15.16
C ASN A 2 -30.91 -11.06 14.99
N LYS A 3 -30.56 -12.19 15.66
CA LYS A 3 -29.25 -12.86 15.51
C LYS A 3 -28.87 -13.13 14.03
N LYS A 4 -29.84 -13.28 13.14
CA LYS A 4 -29.65 -13.42 11.68
C LYS A 4 -29.17 -12.12 11.03
N ASP A 5 -29.66 -10.96 11.45
CA ASP A 5 -29.28 -9.66 10.88
C ASP A 5 -27.87 -9.26 11.32
N LYS A 6 -27.49 -9.57 12.58
CA LYS A 6 -26.12 -9.36 13.07
C LYS A 6 -25.10 -10.27 12.34
N LYS A 7 -25.47 -11.51 12.04
CA LYS A 7 -24.64 -12.46 11.29
C LYS A 7 -24.49 -12.04 9.82
N ASN A 8 -25.50 -11.42 9.22
CA ASN A 8 -25.44 -10.88 7.86
C ASN A 8 -24.60 -9.60 7.79
N THR A 9 -24.67 -8.71 8.79
CA THR A 9 -23.87 -7.48 8.83
C THR A 9 -22.38 -7.77 9.05
N ASP A 10 -22.04 -8.76 9.88
CA ASP A 10 -20.64 -9.20 10.08
C ASP A 10 -20.05 -9.86 8.82
N LEU A 11 -20.88 -10.45 7.95
CA LEU A 11 -20.44 -11.04 6.69
C LEU A 11 -20.06 -10.00 5.62
N LEU A 12 -20.52 -8.76 5.76
CA LEU A 12 -20.30 -7.66 4.82
C LEU A 12 -19.12 -6.76 5.21
N THR A 13 -18.43 -7.09 6.30
CA THR A 13 -17.29 -6.33 6.83
C THR A 13 -15.96 -6.89 6.33
N ILE A 14 -14.89 -6.11 6.50
CA ILE A 14 -13.52 -6.58 6.28
C ILE A 14 -13.22 -7.82 7.12
N ASN A 15 -13.71 -7.91 8.35
CA ASN A 15 -13.53 -9.08 9.20
C ASN A 15 -14.19 -10.32 8.57
N GLY A 16 -15.38 -10.16 7.96
CA GLY A 16 -16.04 -11.22 7.19
C GLY A 16 -15.22 -11.69 5.99
N LEU A 17 -14.57 -10.78 5.27
CA LEU A 17 -13.63 -11.12 4.19
C LEU A 17 -12.47 -11.98 4.71
N PHE A 18 -11.76 -11.53 5.74
CA PHE A 18 -10.63 -12.28 6.32
C PHE A 18 -11.07 -13.66 6.82
N LYS A 19 -12.23 -13.75 7.49
CA LYS A 19 -12.82 -15.02 7.92
C LYS A 19 -13.12 -15.95 6.73
N SER A 20 -13.66 -15.39 5.64
CA SER A 20 -14.01 -16.15 4.43
C SER A 20 -12.80 -16.67 3.65
N LEU A 21 -11.64 -16.01 3.76
CA LEU A 21 -10.37 -16.38 3.13
C LEU A 21 -9.39 -17.03 4.11
N SER A 22 -9.77 -17.27 5.36
CA SER A 22 -8.87 -17.70 6.44
C SER A 22 -8.03 -18.95 6.09
N GLN A 23 -8.63 -19.95 5.44
CA GLN A 23 -7.92 -21.15 5.00
C GLN A 23 -6.87 -20.83 3.91
N SER A 24 -7.21 -19.98 2.95
CA SER A 24 -6.29 -19.58 1.88
C SER A 24 -5.17 -18.70 2.41
N ILE A 25 -5.46 -17.79 3.34
CA ILE A 25 -4.47 -16.94 4.02
C ILE A 25 -3.49 -17.81 4.81
N ARG A 26 -3.99 -18.81 5.57
CA ARG A 26 -3.11 -19.77 6.29
C ARG A 26 -2.16 -20.53 5.35
N LYS A 27 -2.63 -20.92 4.15
CA LYS A 27 -1.76 -21.56 3.15
C LYS A 27 -0.63 -20.63 2.70
N VAL A 28 -0.94 -19.34 2.45
CA VAL A 28 0.06 -18.33 2.10
C VAL A 28 1.03 -18.12 3.25
N ASP A 29 0.55 -17.97 4.49
CA ASP A 29 1.39 -17.78 5.67
C ASP A 29 2.35 -18.98 5.90
N ASN A 30 1.87 -20.18 5.73
CA ASN A 30 2.71 -21.39 5.82
C ASN A 30 3.78 -21.44 4.72
N GLN A 31 3.43 -21.03 3.49
CA GLN A 31 4.41 -20.94 2.40
C GLN A 31 5.44 -19.82 2.66
N ILE A 32 5.01 -18.66 3.17
CA ILE A 32 5.92 -17.60 3.57
C ILE A 32 6.90 -18.14 4.61
N LYS A 33 6.41 -18.72 5.71
CA LYS A 33 7.26 -19.28 6.78
C LYS A 33 8.25 -20.32 6.25
N LYS A 34 7.80 -21.25 5.39
CA LYS A 34 8.68 -22.24 4.77
C LYS A 34 9.78 -21.61 3.91
N ASN A 35 9.47 -20.55 3.16
CA ASN A 35 10.42 -19.93 2.24
C ASN A 35 11.42 -18.99 2.91
N ILE A 36 11.12 -18.47 4.12
CA ILE A 36 12.07 -17.65 4.89
C ILE A 36 12.95 -18.45 5.84
N GLN A 37 12.67 -19.74 6.05
CA GLN A 37 13.60 -20.62 6.76
C GLN A 37 14.86 -20.78 5.94
N ASP A 38 16.01 -20.54 6.59
CA ASP A 38 17.33 -20.64 5.98
C ASP A 38 18.33 -21.13 7.02
N GLU A 39 19.45 -21.68 6.56
CA GLU A 39 20.55 -22.13 7.42
C GLU A 39 21.15 -20.95 8.17
N GLU A 40 21.24 -19.80 7.52
CA GLU A 40 21.62 -18.54 8.16
C GLU A 40 20.49 -18.01 9.04
N ARG A 41 20.54 -18.35 10.33
CA ARG A 41 19.50 -18.00 11.33
C ARG A 41 19.14 -16.51 11.34
N LEU A 42 20.10 -15.63 11.06
CA LEU A 42 19.87 -14.18 11.04
C LEU A 42 18.87 -13.77 9.96
N ILE A 43 18.90 -14.42 8.79
CA ILE A 43 17.92 -14.19 7.71
C ILE A 43 16.52 -14.52 8.20
N THR A 44 16.35 -15.71 8.78
CA THR A 44 15.05 -16.15 9.33
C THR A 44 14.54 -15.19 10.39
N LEU A 45 15.36 -14.74 11.33
CA LEU A 45 14.99 -13.83 12.40
C LEU A 45 14.55 -12.46 11.87
N ALA A 46 15.35 -11.85 10.99
CA ALA A 46 15.07 -10.52 10.47
C ALA A 46 13.86 -10.51 9.51
N ALA A 47 13.71 -11.51 8.65
CA ALA A 47 12.56 -11.67 7.78
C ALA A 47 11.27 -11.94 8.59
N SER A 48 11.30 -12.84 9.58
CA SER A 48 10.14 -13.11 10.43
C SER A 48 9.71 -11.89 11.21
N HIS A 49 10.64 -11.10 11.76
CA HIS A 49 10.33 -9.89 12.52
C HIS A 49 9.44 -8.92 11.74
N LEU A 50 9.73 -8.73 10.44
CA LEU A 50 8.91 -7.86 9.59
C LEU A 50 7.58 -8.52 9.19
N ILE A 51 7.62 -9.79 8.80
CA ILE A 51 6.46 -10.53 8.29
C ILE A 51 5.43 -10.79 9.40
N ASP A 52 5.89 -11.07 10.62
CA ASP A 52 5.06 -11.30 11.80
C ASP A 52 4.62 -9.99 12.49
N ALA A 53 5.15 -8.84 12.04
CA ALA A 53 4.58 -7.57 12.46
C ALA A 53 3.14 -7.47 11.96
N GLU A 54 2.21 -7.17 12.88
CA GLU A 54 0.77 -7.11 12.58
C GLU A 54 0.47 -6.23 11.36
N GLY A 55 -0.13 -6.83 10.35
CA GLY A 55 -0.54 -6.16 9.12
C GLY A 55 -1.65 -6.93 8.43
N LYS A 56 -2.54 -6.20 7.75
CA LYS A 56 -3.70 -6.82 7.09
C LYS A 56 -3.37 -7.62 5.83
N LYS A 57 -2.11 -7.65 5.38
CA LYS A 57 -1.65 -8.35 4.16
C LYS A 57 -2.61 -8.16 2.97
N LEU A 58 -3.04 -6.90 2.73
CA LEU A 58 -4.09 -6.60 1.76
C LEU A 58 -3.74 -7.06 0.32
N ARG A 59 -2.46 -7.05 -0.05
CA ARG A 59 -2.03 -7.48 -1.39
C ARG A 59 -2.23 -8.98 -1.61
N PRO A 60 -1.74 -9.87 -0.74
CA PRO A 60 -2.12 -11.30 -0.77
C PRO A 60 -3.62 -11.54 -0.74
N VAL A 61 -4.34 -10.82 0.14
CA VAL A 61 -5.80 -10.94 0.25
C VAL A 61 -6.51 -10.60 -1.06
N LEU A 62 -6.10 -9.53 -1.73
CA LEU A 62 -6.64 -9.16 -3.05
C LEU A 62 -6.35 -10.23 -4.11
N THR A 63 -5.13 -10.77 -4.14
CA THR A 63 -4.76 -11.85 -5.05
C THR A 63 -5.64 -13.08 -4.84
N LEU A 64 -5.88 -13.48 -3.60
CA LEU A 64 -6.74 -14.61 -3.26
C LEU A 64 -8.22 -14.33 -3.55
N LEU A 65 -8.70 -13.12 -3.24
CA LEU A 65 -10.09 -12.71 -3.48
C LEU A 65 -10.43 -12.71 -4.97
N PHE A 66 -9.57 -12.12 -5.81
CA PHE A 66 -9.77 -12.11 -7.26
C PHE A 66 -9.62 -13.50 -7.88
N SER A 67 -8.70 -14.34 -7.38
CA SER A 67 -8.60 -15.74 -7.82
C SER A 67 -9.90 -16.50 -7.53
N ARG A 68 -10.51 -16.29 -6.36
CA ARG A 68 -11.80 -16.90 -5.98
C ARG A 68 -12.95 -16.34 -6.81
N LEU A 69 -13.01 -15.02 -7.01
CA LEU A 69 -14.01 -14.35 -7.84
C LEU A 69 -14.01 -14.90 -9.27
N LEU A 70 -12.82 -15.19 -9.82
CA LEU A 70 -12.64 -15.78 -11.14
C LEU A 70 -12.77 -17.31 -11.14
N LYS A 71 -13.15 -17.92 -10.01
CA LYS A 71 -13.33 -19.38 -9.84
C LYS A 71 -12.08 -20.19 -10.24
N TYR A 72 -10.88 -19.62 -10.04
CA TYR A 72 -9.63 -20.31 -10.35
C TYR A 72 -9.43 -21.54 -9.48
N LYS A 73 -9.16 -22.70 -10.10
CA LYS A 73 -9.04 -24.00 -9.42
C LYS A 73 -7.60 -24.46 -9.18
N GLY A 74 -6.61 -23.75 -9.74
CA GLY A 74 -5.20 -24.09 -9.60
C GLY A 74 -4.62 -23.73 -8.22
N LYS A 75 -3.30 -23.81 -8.11
CA LYS A 75 -2.55 -23.49 -6.87
C LYS A 75 -1.62 -22.27 -7.04
N ALA A 76 -1.44 -21.77 -8.27
CA ALA A 76 -0.51 -20.66 -8.57
C ALA A 76 -0.81 -19.37 -7.79
N GLN A 77 -2.11 -19.11 -7.44
CA GLN A 77 -2.48 -17.94 -6.64
C GLN A 77 -1.75 -17.86 -5.29
N TYR A 78 -1.38 -19.00 -4.70
CA TYR A 78 -0.65 -19.00 -3.42
C TYR A 78 0.79 -18.54 -3.61
N ASN A 79 1.48 -19.08 -4.63
CA ASN A 79 2.84 -18.63 -4.98
C ASN A 79 2.87 -17.15 -5.36
N LEU A 80 1.89 -16.68 -6.16
CA LEU A 80 1.76 -15.27 -6.51
C LEU A 80 1.58 -14.38 -5.28
N ALA A 81 0.72 -14.78 -4.35
CA ALA A 81 0.50 -14.05 -3.10
C ALA A 81 1.78 -13.96 -2.25
N VAL A 82 2.58 -15.04 -2.20
CA VAL A 82 3.89 -15.05 -1.52
C VAL A 82 4.89 -14.16 -2.24
N CYS A 83 5.01 -14.25 -3.57
CA CYS A 83 5.90 -13.38 -4.36
C CYS A 83 5.61 -11.91 -4.11
N ILE A 84 4.34 -11.51 -4.19
CA ILE A 84 3.90 -10.15 -3.97
C ILE A 84 4.23 -9.67 -2.56
N GLU A 85 4.03 -10.52 -1.55
CA GLU A 85 4.35 -10.18 -0.16
C GLU A 85 5.85 -10.10 0.07
N PHE A 86 6.67 -10.94 -0.58
CA PHE A 86 8.12 -10.84 -0.50
C PHE A 86 8.65 -9.57 -1.15
N ILE A 87 8.17 -9.22 -2.35
CA ILE A 87 8.52 -7.95 -2.99
C ILE A 87 8.14 -6.78 -2.07
N HIS A 88 6.93 -6.80 -1.48
CA HIS A 88 6.49 -5.76 -0.56
C HIS A 88 7.39 -5.65 0.67
N ASN A 89 7.69 -6.78 1.33
CA ASN A 89 8.53 -6.76 2.54
C ASN A 89 9.99 -6.37 2.22
N ALA A 90 10.51 -6.75 1.06
CA ALA A 90 11.82 -6.28 0.58
C ALA A 90 11.84 -4.75 0.46
N THR A 91 10.83 -4.17 -0.19
CA THR A 91 10.74 -2.69 -0.29
C THR A 91 10.61 -2.03 1.07
N LEU A 92 9.89 -2.62 2.04
CA LEU A 92 9.76 -2.06 3.39
C LEU A 92 11.10 -2.07 4.15
N LEU A 93 11.92 -3.14 4.01
CA LEU A 93 13.24 -3.19 4.62
C LEU A 93 14.18 -2.13 4.06
N HIS A 94 14.15 -1.92 2.75
CA HIS A 94 14.94 -0.88 2.09
C HIS A 94 14.45 0.52 2.47
N ASP A 95 13.12 0.74 2.49
CA ASP A 95 12.51 2.03 2.89
C ASP A 95 12.89 2.41 4.32
N ASP A 96 12.87 1.47 5.28
CA ASP A 96 13.24 1.73 6.66
C ASP A 96 14.69 2.20 6.80
N VAL A 97 15.59 1.71 5.93
CA VAL A 97 17.00 2.18 5.89
C VAL A 97 17.08 3.57 5.27
N ILE A 98 16.41 3.79 4.13
CA ILE A 98 16.43 5.05 3.37
C ILE A 98 15.82 6.19 4.18
N ASP A 99 14.68 5.94 4.82
CA ASP A 99 13.92 6.93 5.61
C ASP A 99 14.47 7.07 7.05
N GLY A 100 15.44 6.25 7.48
CA GLY A 100 15.92 6.21 8.86
C GLY A 100 14.82 5.81 9.85
N GLY A 101 13.88 4.98 9.42
CA GLY A 101 12.71 4.58 10.18
C GLY A 101 13.08 3.88 11.48
N LYS A 102 12.50 4.32 12.61
CA LYS A 102 12.76 3.72 13.94
C LYS A 102 11.70 2.71 14.37
N LEU A 103 10.47 2.91 13.90
CA LEU A 103 9.32 2.07 14.22
C LEU A 103 8.58 1.64 12.97
N ARG A 104 8.22 0.36 12.92
CA ARG A 104 7.38 -0.24 11.89
C ARG A 104 6.22 -0.99 12.57
N ARG A 105 4.98 -0.53 12.36
CA ARG A 105 3.77 -1.15 12.94
C ARG A 105 3.86 -1.32 14.47
N GLY A 106 4.36 -0.31 15.17
CA GLY A 106 4.49 -0.30 16.63
C GLY A 106 5.70 -1.06 17.20
N LYS A 107 6.45 -1.80 16.36
CA LYS A 107 7.69 -2.50 16.73
C LYS A 107 8.92 -1.71 16.25
N LYS A 108 10.09 -1.94 16.89
CA LYS A 108 11.37 -1.42 16.38
C LYS A 108 11.58 -1.93 14.95
N SER A 109 12.03 -1.06 14.04
CA SER A 109 12.35 -1.46 12.66
C SER A 109 13.57 -2.38 12.60
N ALA A 110 13.69 -3.16 11.53
CA ALA A 110 14.79 -4.13 11.37
C ALA A 110 16.16 -3.44 11.36
N ASN A 111 16.28 -2.28 10.70
CA ASN A 111 17.52 -1.49 10.67
C ASN A 111 17.93 -0.98 12.05
N LEU A 112 16.99 -0.76 12.97
CA LEU A 112 17.30 -0.38 14.34
C LEU A 112 17.78 -1.57 15.19
N ILE A 113 17.35 -2.80 14.87
CA ILE A 113 17.71 -4.01 15.65
C ILE A 113 19.00 -4.63 15.13
N TRP A 114 19.12 -4.79 13.80
CA TRP A 114 20.23 -5.51 13.15
C TRP A 114 21.15 -4.62 12.31
N GLY A 115 20.86 -3.32 12.24
CA GLY A 115 21.61 -2.37 11.45
C GLY A 115 21.21 -2.32 9.97
N ASN A 116 21.62 -1.24 9.30
CA ASN A 116 21.27 -0.97 7.91
C ASN A 116 21.76 -2.08 6.95
N LYS A 117 22.99 -2.56 7.15
CA LYS A 117 23.60 -3.61 6.27
C LYS A 117 22.73 -4.86 6.22
N ILE A 118 22.32 -5.37 7.39
CA ILE A 118 21.48 -6.57 7.47
C ILE A 118 20.09 -6.33 6.88
N SER A 119 19.48 -5.16 7.13
CA SER A 119 18.19 -4.84 6.53
C SER A 119 18.23 -4.84 5.01
N VAL A 120 19.26 -4.26 4.41
CA VAL A 120 19.43 -4.27 2.94
C VAL A 120 19.59 -5.69 2.44
N LEU A 121 20.52 -6.47 3.00
CA LEU A 121 20.79 -7.84 2.56
C LEU A 121 19.59 -8.78 2.71
N VAL A 122 18.80 -8.65 3.79
CA VAL A 122 17.58 -9.44 3.96
C VAL A 122 16.50 -8.99 2.98
N GLY A 123 16.42 -7.70 2.64
CA GLY A 123 15.58 -7.20 1.56
C GLY A 123 15.93 -7.84 0.21
N ASP A 124 17.22 -7.88 -0.15
CA ASP A 124 17.72 -8.52 -1.37
C ASP A 124 17.45 -10.03 -1.37
N TYR A 125 17.60 -10.68 -0.21
CA TYR A 125 17.26 -12.09 -0.04
C TYR A 125 15.77 -12.35 -0.32
N LEU A 126 14.85 -11.56 0.26
CA LEU A 126 13.41 -11.71 0.02
C LEU A 126 13.06 -11.48 -1.46
N LEU A 127 13.69 -10.50 -2.10
CA LEU A 127 13.51 -10.25 -3.54
C LEU A 127 14.02 -11.44 -4.38
N SER A 128 15.16 -12.00 -4.04
CA SER A 128 15.72 -13.20 -4.69
C SER A 128 14.81 -14.42 -4.51
N LYS A 129 14.23 -14.61 -3.31
CA LYS A 129 13.22 -15.66 -3.07
C LYS A 129 11.95 -15.44 -3.91
N ALA A 130 11.51 -14.20 -4.08
CA ALA A 130 10.40 -13.90 -4.98
C ALA A 130 10.71 -14.30 -6.42
N PHE A 131 11.90 -13.98 -6.95
CA PHE A 131 12.33 -14.41 -8.29
C PHE A 131 12.37 -15.94 -8.41
N LYS A 132 12.91 -16.64 -7.42
CA LYS A 132 12.93 -18.11 -7.40
C LYS A 132 11.51 -18.69 -7.50
N LEU A 133 10.54 -18.13 -6.79
CA LEU A 133 9.13 -18.56 -6.83
C LEU A 133 8.48 -18.24 -8.18
N MET A 134 8.77 -17.07 -8.78
CA MET A 134 8.27 -16.70 -10.12
C MET A 134 8.72 -17.69 -11.20
N VAL A 135 9.99 -18.10 -11.14
CA VAL A 135 10.55 -19.11 -12.09
C VAL A 135 9.89 -20.46 -11.88
N ALA A 136 9.68 -20.87 -10.62
CA ALA A 136 9.04 -22.15 -10.28
C ALA A 136 7.58 -22.24 -10.77
N ASP A 137 6.88 -21.10 -10.96
CA ASP A 137 5.51 -21.04 -11.49
C ASP A 137 5.46 -21.32 -13.02
N LYS A 138 6.60 -21.37 -13.72
CA LYS A 138 6.75 -21.68 -15.15
C LYS A 138 5.94 -20.79 -16.10
N SER A 139 5.43 -19.66 -15.63
CA SER A 139 4.69 -18.69 -16.45
C SER A 139 5.59 -17.51 -16.81
N ILE A 140 6.11 -17.51 -18.04
CA ILE A 140 6.92 -16.40 -18.57
C ILE A 140 6.15 -15.07 -18.44
N LYS A 141 4.85 -15.08 -18.68
CA LYS A 141 4.02 -13.89 -18.60
C LYS A 141 3.93 -13.33 -17.16
N VAL A 142 3.81 -14.19 -16.16
CA VAL A 142 3.85 -13.81 -14.75
C VAL A 142 5.22 -13.23 -14.38
N LEU A 143 6.29 -13.90 -14.82
CA LEU A 143 7.67 -13.45 -14.61
C LEU A 143 7.90 -12.06 -15.23
N GLN A 144 7.48 -11.82 -16.46
CA GLN A 144 7.57 -10.52 -17.14
C GLN A 144 6.84 -9.41 -16.35
N ILE A 145 5.59 -9.68 -15.92
CA ILE A 145 4.80 -8.69 -15.18
C ILE A 145 5.44 -8.36 -13.84
N LEU A 146 5.90 -9.33 -13.08
CA LEU A 146 6.47 -9.11 -11.74
C LEU A 146 7.88 -8.51 -11.80
N SER A 147 8.70 -8.86 -12.79
CA SER A 147 10.01 -8.23 -13.00
C SER A 147 9.87 -6.76 -13.39
N GLU A 148 8.95 -6.43 -14.32
CA GLU A 148 8.65 -5.04 -14.67
C GLU A 148 8.09 -4.28 -13.46
N THR A 149 7.23 -4.91 -12.65
CA THR A 149 6.73 -4.34 -11.40
C THR A 149 7.86 -3.98 -10.45
N SER A 150 8.84 -4.88 -10.26
CA SER A 150 10.00 -4.64 -9.39
C SER A 150 10.83 -3.44 -9.89
N LEU A 151 11.02 -3.32 -11.20
CA LEU A 151 11.69 -2.17 -11.82
C LEU A 151 10.93 -0.86 -11.57
N ILE A 152 9.60 -0.88 -11.73
CA ILE A 152 8.73 0.28 -11.50
C ILE A 152 8.79 0.71 -10.03
N LEU A 153 8.74 -0.24 -9.08
CA LEU A 153 8.83 0.04 -7.64
C LEU A 153 10.17 0.70 -7.29
N ALA A 154 11.29 0.16 -7.77
CA ALA A 154 12.63 0.73 -7.53
C ALA A 154 12.74 2.15 -8.10
N ARG A 155 12.24 2.38 -9.34
CA ARG A 155 12.18 3.71 -9.95
C ARG A 155 11.30 4.67 -9.13
N GLY A 156 10.17 4.19 -8.62
CA GLY A 156 9.26 4.96 -7.76
C GLY A 156 9.93 5.42 -6.48
N GLN A 157 10.70 4.55 -5.83
CA GLN A 157 11.46 4.88 -4.63
C GLN A 157 12.54 5.96 -4.90
N ILE A 158 13.31 5.82 -6.00
CA ILE A 158 14.29 6.82 -6.41
C ILE A 158 13.61 8.17 -6.69
N GLN A 159 12.44 8.16 -7.35
CA GLN A 159 11.68 9.37 -7.62
C GLN A 159 11.17 10.03 -6.34
N ASP A 160 10.73 9.25 -5.34
CA ASP A 160 10.27 9.76 -4.06
C ASP A 160 11.41 10.50 -3.33
N VAL A 161 12.55 9.83 -3.15
CA VAL A 161 13.75 10.42 -2.52
C VAL A 161 14.21 11.68 -3.26
N ASN A 162 14.23 11.64 -4.59
CA ASN A 162 14.72 12.76 -5.42
C ASN A 162 13.78 13.98 -5.39
N ASN A 163 12.56 13.84 -4.86
CA ASN A 163 11.58 14.91 -4.75
C ASN A 163 11.28 15.34 -3.31
N LEU A 164 12.07 14.86 -2.34
CA LEU A 164 11.99 15.36 -0.97
C LEU A 164 12.27 16.88 -0.95
N TYR A 165 11.56 17.58 -0.10
CA TYR A 165 11.69 19.03 0.13
C TYR A 165 11.27 19.95 -1.05
N LYS A 166 10.91 19.40 -2.21
CA LYS A 166 10.50 20.20 -3.40
C LYS A 166 9.04 20.63 -3.27
N ILE A 167 8.81 21.72 -2.54
CA ILE A 167 7.46 22.23 -2.23
C ILE A 167 6.62 22.55 -3.49
N ASP A 168 7.27 22.81 -4.62
CA ASP A 168 6.67 23.11 -5.92
C ASP A 168 6.39 21.85 -6.76
N LEU A 169 6.48 20.65 -6.14
CA LEU A 169 6.16 19.39 -6.78
C LEU A 169 4.77 19.45 -7.45
N SER A 170 4.72 19.11 -8.73
CA SER A 170 3.45 19.09 -9.46
C SER A 170 2.59 17.89 -9.03
N GLU A 171 1.26 18.07 -9.03
CA GLU A 171 0.31 16.98 -8.78
C GLU A 171 0.55 15.79 -9.72
N LYS A 172 0.80 16.06 -11.01
CA LYS A 172 1.13 15.00 -12.00
C LYS A 172 2.35 14.20 -11.58
N LYS A 173 3.40 14.84 -11.07
CA LYS A 173 4.62 14.17 -10.61
C LYS A 173 4.37 13.38 -9.33
N TYR A 174 3.65 13.95 -8.37
CA TYR A 174 3.22 13.24 -7.17
C TYR A 174 2.41 11.98 -7.50
N LEU A 175 1.40 12.09 -8.38
CA LEU A 175 0.61 10.93 -8.81
C LEU A 175 1.46 9.86 -9.49
N SER A 176 2.47 10.25 -10.27
CA SER A 176 3.43 9.31 -10.87
C SER A 176 4.24 8.57 -9.79
N ILE A 177 4.69 9.28 -8.73
CA ILE A 177 5.46 8.68 -7.63
C ILE A 177 4.61 7.66 -6.88
N ILE A 178 3.41 8.04 -6.42
CA ILE A 178 2.57 7.12 -5.65
C ILE A 178 2.04 5.95 -6.50
N ASN A 179 1.86 6.16 -7.80
CA ASN A 179 1.58 5.06 -8.72
C ASN A 179 2.72 4.04 -8.71
N SER A 180 3.95 4.50 -8.96
CA SER A 180 5.10 3.60 -9.06
C SER A 180 5.46 2.95 -7.72
N LYS A 181 5.44 3.71 -6.62
CA LYS A 181 5.85 3.22 -5.29
C LYS A 181 4.81 2.33 -4.61
N THR A 182 3.52 2.62 -4.80
CA THR A 182 2.44 1.97 -4.02
C THR A 182 1.40 1.29 -4.90
N ALA A 183 0.79 2.02 -5.87
CA ALA A 183 -0.36 1.52 -6.59
C ALA A 183 0.00 0.37 -7.54
N GLU A 184 1.20 0.35 -8.08
CA GLU A 184 1.66 -0.68 -9.00
C GLU A 184 1.58 -2.09 -8.40
N LEU A 185 2.03 -2.26 -7.14
CA LEU A 185 1.97 -3.57 -6.49
C LEU A 185 0.52 -3.99 -6.14
N PHE A 186 -0.38 -3.05 -5.85
CA PHE A 186 -1.81 -3.32 -5.75
C PHE A 186 -2.42 -3.70 -7.11
N ARG A 187 -2.02 -2.99 -8.18
CA ARG A 187 -2.45 -3.28 -9.55
C ARG A 187 -2.15 -4.72 -9.94
N VAL A 188 -0.93 -5.17 -9.76
CA VAL A 188 -0.55 -6.56 -10.12
C VAL A 188 -1.18 -7.58 -9.19
N SER A 189 -1.38 -7.29 -7.90
CA SER A 189 -2.11 -8.16 -6.98
C SER A 189 -3.53 -8.49 -7.45
N CYS A 190 -4.17 -7.54 -8.13
CA CYS A 190 -5.50 -7.72 -8.70
C CYS A 190 -5.46 -8.28 -10.13
N TYR A 191 -4.44 -7.93 -10.91
CA TYR A 191 -4.34 -8.26 -12.32
C TYR A 191 -3.89 -9.70 -12.57
N LEU A 192 -2.86 -10.18 -11.84
CA LEU A 192 -2.27 -11.50 -12.04
C LEU A 192 -3.26 -12.67 -11.92
N PRO A 193 -4.26 -12.66 -11.03
CA PRO A 193 -5.31 -13.68 -11.02
C PRO A 193 -6.01 -13.86 -12.36
N SER A 194 -6.19 -12.77 -13.13
CA SER A 194 -6.80 -12.85 -14.47
C SER A 194 -5.88 -13.48 -15.52
N ILE A 195 -4.58 -13.39 -15.31
CA ILE A 195 -3.57 -14.00 -16.19
C ILE A 195 -3.51 -15.50 -15.99
N ILE A 196 -3.35 -15.95 -14.73
CA ILE A 196 -3.24 -17.38 -14.41
C ILE A 196 -4.54 -18.15 -14.67
N SER A 197 -5.69 -17.46 -14.69
CA SER A 197 -6.99 -18.04 -15.01
C SER A 197 -7.41 -17.83 -16.48
N ASN A 198 -6.49 -17.38 -17.34
CA ASN A 198 -6.70 -17.15 -18.77
C ASN A 198 -7.96 -16.35 -19.12
N GLN A 199 -8.25 -15.31 -18.34
CA GLN A 199 -9.43 -14.48 -18.54
C GLN A 199 -9.36 -13.65 -19.82
N PRO A 200 -10.50 -13.32 -20.43
CA PRO A 200 -10.55 -12.45 -21.62
C PRO A 200 -10.07 -11.03 -21.28
N LYS A 201 -9.62 -10.30 -22.30
CA LYS A 201 -9.00 -8.97 -22.17
C LYS A 201 -9.86 -7.94 -21.43
N ASN A 202 -11.18 -7.99 -21.58
CA ASN A 202 -12.11 -7.08 -20.87
C ASN A 202 -12.12 -7.33 -19.36
N ILE A 203 -12.00 -8.57 -18.90
CA ILE A 203 -11.85 -8.94 -17.49
C ILE A 203 -10.48 -8.50 -17.00
N GLN A 204 -9.41 -8.80 -17.75
CA GLN A 204 -8.05 -8.38 -17.42
C GLN A 204 -7.97 -6.85 -17.22
N LYS A 205 -8.55 -6.06 -18.15
CA LYS A 205 -8.61 -4.58 -18.04
C LYS A 205 -9.36 -4.13 -16.80
N SER A 206 -10.46 -4.78 -16.41
CA SER A 206 -11.21 -4.47 -15.19
C SER A 206 -10.39 -4.65 -13.94
N LEU A 207 -9.76 -5.80 -13.78
CA LEU A 207 -8.98 -6.09 -12.58
C LEU A 207 -7.73 -5.21 -12.49
N ASN A 208 -7.10 -4.95 -13.63
CA ASN A 208 -6.00 -3.98 -13.73
C ASN A 208 -6.43 -2.58 -13.29
N SER A 209 -7.59 -2.11 -13.78
CA SER A 209 -8.16 -0.80 -13.42
C SER A 209 -8.55 -0.73 -11.94
N PHE A 210 -9.18 -1.78 -11.39
CA PHE A 210 -9.49 -1.84 -9.97
C PHE A 210 -8.23 -1.70 -9.12
N GLY A 211 -7.22 -2.55 -9.37
CA GLY A 211 -5.98 -2.56 -8.58
C GLY A 211 -5.24 -1.23 -8.61
N TYR A 212 -5.17 -0.59 -9.79
CA TYR A 212 -4.60 0.74 -9.95
C TYR A 212 -5.34 1.79 -9.11
N HIS A 213 -6.66 1.91 -9.29
CA HIS A 213 -7.43 2.95 -8.59
C HIS A 213 -7.52 2.69 -7.08
N PHE A 214 -7.60 1.44 -6.65
CA PHE A 214 -7.55 1.06 -5.24
C PHE A 214 -6.19 1.38 -4.61
N GLY A 215 -5.09 1.09 -5.31
CA GLY A 215 -3.75 1.40 -4.84
C GLY A 215 -3.48 2.91 -4.73
N MET A 216 -3.95 3.69 -5.71
CA MET A 216 -3.90 5.16 -5.66
C MET A 216 -4.71 5.70 -4.48
N ALA A 217 -5.93 5.20 -4.29
CA ALA A 217 -6.78 5.58 -3.16
C ALA A 217 -6.14 5.20 -1.81
N PHE A 218 -5.49 4.03 -1.75
CA PHE A 218 -4.81 3.57 -0.54
C PHE A 218 -3.71 4.55 -0.11
N GLN A 219 -2.85 4.98 -1.04
CA GLN A 219 -1.78 5.93 -0.73
C GLN A 219 -2.34 7.32 -0.40
N LEU A 220 -3.32 7.81 -1.18
CA LEU A 220 -3.97 9.09 -0.88
C LEU A 220 -4.60 9.10 0.52
N SER A 221 -5.25 8.01 0.92
CA SER A 221 -5.81 7.87 2.27
C SER A 221 -4.71 7.91 3.34
N ASP A 222 -3.57 7.23 3.13
CA ASP A 222 -2.44 7.26 4.06
C ASP A 222 -1.87 8.68 4.19
N ASP A 223 -1.70 9.40 3.08
CA ASP A 223 -1.18 10.78 3.05
C ASP A 223 -2.13 11.79 3.74
N ILE A 224 -3.44 11.60 3.58
CA ILE A 224 -4.46 12.42 4.27
C ILE A 224 -4.41 12.16 5.78
N LEU A 225 -4.35 10.88 6.18
CA LEU A 225 -4.29 10.48 7.59
C LEU A 225 -3.03 10.97 8.30
N ASP A 226 -1.93 11.16 7.58
CA ASP A 226 -0.69 11.68 8.18
C ASP A 226 -0.86 13.12 8.68
N TYR A 227 -1.71 13.93 8.05
CA TYR A 227 -2.00 15.32 8.48
C TYR A 227 -3.25 15.44 9.35
N PHE A 228 -4.32 14.71 9.04
CA PHE A 228 -5.64 14.93 9.61
C PHE A 228 -6.15 13.78 10.47
N GLY A 229 -5.41 12.68 10.57
CA GLY A 229 -5.80 11.51 11.37
C GLY A 229 -5.77 11.77 12.88
N LYS A 230 -6.55 11.01 13.66
CA LYS A 230 -6.59 11.11 15.13
C LYS A 230 -5.46 10.26 15.75
N SER A 231 -4.52 10.89 16.45
CA SER A 231 -3.31 10.24 17.02
C SER A 231 -3.60 8.99 17.87
N LYS A 232 -4.69 9.00 18.67
CA LYS A 232 -5.05 7.87 19.54
C LYS A 232 -5.45 6.57 18.78
N LYS A 233 -5.93 6.67 17.52
CA LYS A 233 -6.36 5.50 16.74
C LYS A 233 -5.24 4.87 15.90
N LEU A 234 -4.17 5.60 15.63
CA LEU A 234 -3.18 5.21 14.62
C LEU A 234 -1.88 4.64 15.19
N GLY A 235 -1.58 4.87 16.49
CA GLY A 235 -0.28 4.48 17.06
C GLY A 235 0.93 5.08 16.31
N LYS A 236 0.68 6.13 15.49
CA LYS A 236 1.67 6.81 14.64
C LYS A 236 1.83 8.27 15.09
N ILE A 237 3.01 8.81 14.84
CA ILE A 237 3.29 10.25 14.97
C ILE A 237 2.57 10.93 13.78
N ILE A 238 1.64 11.86 14.08
CA ILE A 238 0.99 12.69 13.06
C ILE A 238 2.02 13.66 12.47
N GLY A 239 1.95 13.87 11.14
CA GLY A 239 2.82 14.76 10.41
C GLY A 239 4.19 14.16 10.08
N LYS A 240 4.31 12.82 10.09
CA LYS A 240 5.58 12.15 9.74
C LYS A 240 6.09 12.60 8.38
N ASP A 241 5.24 12.64 7.36
CA ASP A 241 5.58 13.09 6.01
C ASP A 241 6.09 14.52 5.99
N PHE A 242 5.45 15.41 6.77
CA PHE A 242 5.92 16.77 6.92
C PHE A 242 7.33 16.83 7.51
N TYR A 243 7.59 16.10 8.60
CA TYR A 243 8.92 16.10 9.24
C TYR A 243 9.99 15.45 8.37
N GLU A 244 9.65 14.48 7.54
CA GLU A 244 10.56 13.85 6.58
C GLU A 244 10.76 14.68 5.30
N GLY A 245 9.94 15.73 5.08
CA GLY A 245 10.03 16.59 3.90
C GLY A 245 9.36 16.02 2.66
N LYS A 246 8.48 15.03 2.84
CA LYS A 246 7.65 14.48 1.76
C LYS A 246 6.57 15.48 1.38
N VAL A 247 6.47 15.78 0.10
CA VAL A 247 5.47 16.71 -0.47
C VAL A 247 4.31 15.86 -1.01
N THR A 248 3.33 15.60 -0.14
CA THR A 248 2.16 14.78 -0.46
C THR A 248 0.98 15.65 -0.91
N TYR A 249 -0.12 15.04 -1.36
CA TYR A 249 -1.26 15.77 -1.93
C TYR A 249 -1.79 16.90 -1.02
N PRO A 250 -1.95 16.74 0.32
CA PRO A 250 -2.39 17.83 1.17
C PRO A 250 -1.47 19.07 1.09
N ILE A 251 -0.16 18.88 1.07
CA ILE A 251 0.81 19.99 0.91
C ILE A 251 0.70 20.62 -0.48
N ILE A 252 0.61 19.82 -1.53
CA ILE A 252 0.48 20.30 -2.92
C ILE A 252 -0.78 21.15 -3.05
N HIS A 253 -1.91 20.68 -2.52
CA HIS A 253 -3.17 21.42 -2.55
C HIS A 253 -3.07 22.75 -1.79
N ALA A 254 -2.57 22.73 -0.55
CA ALA A 254 -2.42 23.93 0.27
C ALA A 254 -1.47 24.94 -0.40
N TYR A 255 -0.32 24.51 -0.90
CA TYR A 255 0.65 25.38 -1.56
C TYR A 255 0.09 26.05 -2.81
N ARG A 256 -0.72 25.35 -3.61
CA ARG A 256 -1.34 25.91 -4.82
C ARG A 256 -2.43 26.94 -4.52
N ASN A 257 -3.23 26.71 -3.48
CA ASN A 257 -4.48 27.44 -3.25
C ASN A 257 -4.38 28.51 -2.14
N THR A 258 -3.21 28.67 -1.49
CA THR A 258 -3.02 29.66 -0.44
C THR A 258 -2.49 31.00 -0.96
N SER A 259 -2.50 32.03 -0.12
CA SER A 259 -1.96 33.39 -0.43
C SER A 259 -0.45 33.35 -0.70
N SER A 260 0.05 34.38 -1.41
CA SER A 260 1.50 34.53 -1.68
C SER A 260 2.33 34.56 -0.40
N LEU A 261 1.81 35.14 0.69
CA LEU A 261 2.48 35.17 1.99
C LEU A 261 2.63 33.73 2.55
N ASN A 262 1.54 32.96 2.55
CA ASN A 262 1.56 31.59 3.03
C ASN A 262 2.40 30.66 2.15
N LYS A 263 2.44 30.89 0.83
CA LYS A 263 3.37 30.17 -0.07
C LYS A 263 4.83 30.39 0.35
N LYS A 264 5.21 31.63 0.67
CA LYS A 264 6.55 31.94 1.17
C LYS A 264 6.83 31.24 2.50
N ARG A 265 5.85 31.19 3.42
CA ARG A 265 5.98 30.49 4.71
C ARG A 265 6.18 28.99 4.52
N LEU A 266 5.33 28.33 3.73
CA LEU A 266 5.45 26.89 3.42
C LEU A 266 6.81 26.58 2.78
N LYS A 267 7.24 27.39 1.80
CA LYS A 267 8.57 27.24 1.19
C LYS A 267 9.69 27.33 2.22
N LYS A 268 9.62 28.30 3.16
CA LYS A 268 10.60 28.44 4.25
C LYS A 268 10.61 27.18 5.16
N PHE A 269 9.44 26.59 5.46
CA PHE A 269 9.38 25.37 6.29
C PHE A 269 10.04 24.19 5.58
N PHE A 270 9.78 24.00 4.28
CA PHE A 270 10.36 22.89 3.51
C PHE A 270 11.85 23.03 3.22
N LEU A 271 12.41 24.23 3.30
CA LEU A 271 13.86 24.48 3.20
C LEU A 271 14.62 24.11 4.49
N LYS A 272 13.92 23.96 5.64
CA LYS A 272 14.58 23.61 6.89
C LYS A 272 15.00 22.13 6.90
N LYS A 273 16.22 21.84 7.35
CA LYS A 273 16.69 20.47 7.62
C LYS A 273 15.89 19.79 8.76
N LYS A 274 15.55 20.56 9.81
CA LYS A 274 14.70 20.10 10.93
C LYS A 274 13.51 21.03 11.06
N ARG A 275 12.31 20.47 11.02
CA ARG A 275 11.04 21.19 11.19
C ARG A 275 10.55 21.03 12.62
N SER A 276 10.05 22.14 13.18
CA SER A 276 9.54 22.20 14.55
C SER A 276 8.05 21.81 14.59
N LYS A 277 7.56 21.51 15.79
CA LYS A 277 6.11 21.34 16.05
C LYS A 277 5.32 22.60 15.66
N LYS A 278 5.90 23.79 15.88
CA LYS A 278 5.30 25.08 15.49
C LYS A 278 5.14 25.17 13.97
N ASP A 279 6.17 24.77 13.19
CA ASP A 279 6.08 24.75 11.72
C ASP A 279 4.96 23.83 11.23
N PHE A 280 4.75 22.68 11.91
CA PHE A 280 3.67 21.77 11.60
C PHE A 280 2.29 22.36 11.91
N ILE A 281 2.11 22.97 13.10
CA ILE A 281 0.85 23.64 13.48
C ILE A 281 0.52 24.78 12.49
N ASP A 282 1.50 25.60 12.16
CA ASP A 282 1.34 26.68 11.17
C ASP A 282 0.95 26.12 9.78
N THR A 283 1.52 24.98 9.41
CA THR A 283 1.17 24.29 8.15
C THR A 283 -0.29 23.80 8.18
N LEU A 284 -0.75 23.21 9.28
CA LEU A 284 -2.15 22.78 9.44
C LEU A 284 -3.12 23.98 9.35
N SER A 285 -2.79 25.11 9.97
CA SER A 285 -3.60 26.33 9.88
C SER A 285 -3.70 26.84 8.43
N ILE A 286 -2.60 26.78 7.66
CA ILE A 286 -2.63 27.13 6.23
C ILE A 286 -3.50 26.14 5.45
N MET A 287 -3.42 24.85 5.74
CA MET A 287 -4.25 23.81 5.11
C MET A 287 -5.74 24.03 5.39
N GLU A 288 -6.09 24.38 6.63
CA GLU A 288 -7.46 24.69 7.06
C GLU A 288 -8.01 25.89 6.29
N SER A 289 -7.26 26.99 6.17
CA SER A 289 -7.67 28.18 5.43
C SER A 289 -7.95 27.92 3.93
N CYS A 290 -7.46 26.81 3.38
CA CYS A 290 -7.67 26.38 2.00
C CYS A 290 -8.66 25.22 1.85
N ASN A 291 -9.35 24.81 2.91
CA ASN A 291 -10.23 23.63 2.93
C ASN A 291 -9.52 22.35 2.45
N THR A 292 -8.21 22.23 2.69
CA THR A 292 -7.37 21.16 2.12
C THR A 292 -7.86 19.77 2.48
N HIS A 293 -8.34 19.55 3.72
CA HIS A 293 -8.87 18.25 4.13
C HIS A 293 -10.06 17.84 3.25
N ILE A 294 -11.06 18.72 3.10
CA ILE A 294 -12.27 18.47 2.31
C ILE A 294 -11.90 18.16 0.84
N GLU A 295 -11.01 18.96 0.26
CA GLU A 295 -10.60 18.77 -1.13
C GLU A 295 -9.77 17.49 -1.33
N SER A 296 -8.96 17.12 -0.35
CA SER A 296 -8.22 15.85 -0.37
C SER A 296 -9.16 14.65 -0.31
N ILE A 297 -10.21 14.70 0.51
CA ILE A 297 -11.25 13.66 0.55
C ILE A 297 -12.03 13.58 -0.77
N LYS A 298 -12.37 14.73 -1.36
CA LYS A 298 -13.01 14.73 -2.69
C LYS A 298 -12.12 14.09 -3.75
N PHE A 299 -10.79 14.35 -3.67
CA PHE A 299 -9.84 13.77 -4.59
C PHE A 299 -9.69 12.25 -4.39
N LEU A 300 -9.59 11.79 -3.16
CA LEU A 300 -9.62 10.37 -2.80
C LEU A 300 -10.88 9.67 -3.36
N ASN A 301 -12.05 10.27 -3.17
CA ASN A 301 -13.33 9.72 -3.61
C ASN A 301 -13.42 9.51 -5.12
N LYS A 302 -12.72 10.31 -5.94
CA LYS A 302 -12.63 10.08 -7.39
C LYS A 302 -11.99 8.72 -7.72
N TYR A 303 -10.94 8.34 -6.99
CA TYR A 303 -10.26 7.05 -7.16
C TYR A 303 -11.11 5.89 -6.62
N LEU A 304 -11.74 6.06 -5.44
CA LEU A 304 -12.64 5.05 -4.88
C LEU A 304 -13.82 4.76 -5.80
N LYS A 305 -14.44 5.79 -6.38
CA LYS A 305 -15.52 5.64 -7.37
C LYS A 305 -15.06 4.86 -8.62
N LYS A 306 -13.88 5.18 -9.15
CA LYS A 306 -13.31 4.46 -10.29
C LYS A 306 -12.99 3.00 -9.97
N ALA A 307 -12.49 2.72 -8.76
CA ALA A 307 -12.27 1.34 -8.31
C ALA A 307 -13.59 0.56 -8.26
N LYS A 308 -14.63 1.09 -7.62
CA LYS A 308 -15.98 0.47 -7.59
C LYS A 308 -16.50 0.21 -9.01
N SER A 309 -16.42 1.20 -9.90
CA SER A 309 -16.91 1.08 -11.29
C SER A 309 -16.18 -0.02 -12.07
N ALA A 310 -14.89 -0.24 -11.82
CA ALA A 310 -14.10 -1.24 -12.53
C ALA A 310 -14.59 -2.69 -12.33
N VAL A 311 -15.31 -2.96 -11.23
CA VAL A 311 -15.79 -4.31 -10.86
C VAL A 311 -17.32 -4.46 -10.90
N LEU A 312 -18.05 -3.50 -11.48
CA LEU A 312 -19.52 -3.57 -11.60
C LEU A 312 -20.00 -4.84 -12.31
N LYS A 313 -19.27 -5.33 -13.32
CA LYS A 313 -19.63 -6.55 -14.04
C LYS A 313 -19.65 -7.83 -13.19
N PHE A 314 -19.16 -7.79 -11.96
CA PHE A 314 -19.22 -8.90 -11.01
C PHE A 314 -20.36 -8.77 -9.99
N GLU A 315 -21.35 -7.88 -10.28
CA GLU A 315 -22.56 -7.72 -9.48
C GLU A 315 -23.24 -9.07 -9.23
N GLY A 316 -23.87 -9.20 -8.05
CA GLY A 316 -24.49 -10.45 -7.60
C GLY A 316 -23.53 -11.48 -7.00
N SER A 317 -22.20 -11.30 -7.15
CA SER A 317 -21.24 -12.20 -6.50
C SER A 317 -20.97 -11.76 -5.06
N ARG A 318 -20.87 -12.74 -4.14
CA ARG A 318 -20.47 -12.49 -2.75
C ARG A 318 -19.10 -11.83 -2.63
N ASP A 319 -18.19 -12.15 -3.56
CA ASP A 319 -16.84 -11.61 -3.56
C ASP A 319 -16.81 -10.14 -3.98
N LYS A 320 -17.76 -9.69 -4.82
CA LYS A 320 -17.94 -8.28 -5.16
C LYS A 320 -18.30 -7.46 -3.92
N VAL A 321 -19.15 -7.98 -3.04
CA VAL A 321 -19.50 -7.32 -1.78
C VAL A 321 -18.28 -7.08 -0.90
N TYR A 322 -17.35 -8.04 -0.86
CA TYR A 322 -16.08 -7.87 -0.15
C TYR A 322 -15.16 -6.83 -0.80
N LEU A 323 -15.18 -6.72 -2.14
CA LEU A 323 -14.44 -5.66 -2.83
C LEU A 323 -15.00 -4.28 -2.48
N ASP A 324 -16.33 -4.15 -2.42
CA ASP A 324 -16.97 -2.90 -1.99
C ASP A 324 -16.62 -2.55 -0.53
N ALA A 325 -16.65 -3.55 0.35
CA ALA A 325 -16.26 -3.35 1.75
C ALA A 325 -14.79 -2.91 1.89
N LEU A 326 -13.87 -3.42 1.05
CA LEU A 326 -12.48 -2.97 1.02
C LEU A 326 -12.35 -1.52 0.55
N VAL A 327 -13.13 -1.11 -0.46
CA VAL A 327 -13.14 0.27 -0.96
C VAL A 327 -13.73 1.20 0.10
N GLU A 328 -14.83 0.80 0.75
CA GLU A 328 -15.45 1.57 1.82
C GLU A 328 -14.52 1.72 3.04
N TYR A 329 -13.75 0.69 3.37
CA TYR A 329 -12.77 0.75 4.44
C TYR A 329 -11.75 1.90 4.25
N LEU A 330 -11.30 2.15 3.01
CA LEU A 330 -10.39 3.27 2.75
C LEU A 330 -11.06 4.62 2.99
N HIS A 331 -12.36 4.71 2.73
CA HIS A 331 -13.14 5.92 2.99
C HIS A 331 -13.38 6.18 4.50
N ILE A 332 -13.55 5.10 5.29
CA ILE A 332 -13.86 5.19 6.73
C ILE A 332 -12.59 5.35 7.59
N ARG A 333 -11.40 5.04 7.09
CA ARG A 333 -10.13 5.21 7.83
C ARG A 333 -9.92 6.64 8.30
N ASP A 334 -10.61 7.59 7.69
CA ASP A 334 -10.55 9.03 7.94
C ASP A 334 -11.54 9.51 9.03
N LYS A 335 -12.47 8.67 9.46
CA LYS A 335 -13.46 8.95 10.49
C LYS A 335 -13.10 8.22 11.79
#